data_f6ccfdda12d450b5bb5b488e83896814
#
_entry.id   f6ccfdda12d450b5bb5b488e83896814
#
_cell.length_a   1.000
_cell.length_b   1.000
_cell.length_c   1.000
_cell.angle_alpha   90.00
_cell.angle_beta   90.00
_cell.angle_gamma   90.00
#
_symmetry.space_group_name_H-M   'P 1'
#
loop_
_entity.id
_entity.type
_entity.pdbx_description
1 polymer ?
#
loop_
_entity_poly.entity_id
_entity_poly.type
_entity_poly.pdbx_seq_one_letter_code
_entity_poly.pdbx_strand_id
1 'polypeptide(L)'
;GFDKFEEGLAILAKGEVVAVEDFYCTAQQTVTSIESRKILKVDLKINNEIVEFYSCHMNLPTCKGEDIDQNLSNLINYTDNKNLKIFMGDFNTDYFHQVDDYKRILDKGLYDTYELAEKKDGGVTVYKNISGWEDSMCQKKLDYVFINRKLDVKESFVIFNDDNYPIISDHNGLEVTLAEK
;
A
#
# COMPACT_ATOMS: atom_id res chain seq x y z
N GLY A 1 -3.28 11.01 -14.95
CA GLY A 1 -3.10 12.35 -14.39
C GLY A 1 -4.35 13.17 -14.53
N PHE A 2 -4.54 14.09 -13.63
CA PHE A 2 -5.61 15.07 -13.71
C PHE A 2 -5.21 16.18 -14.69
N ASP A 3 -6.14 16.93 -15.27
CA ASP A 3 -5.93 17.95 -16.31
C ASP A 3 -4.80 18.98 -16.01
N LYS A 4 -4.33 19.06 -14.77
CA LYS A 4 -3.32 20.03 -14.33
C LYS A 4 -2.15 19.45 -13.53
N PHE A 5 -2.24 18.20 -13.09
CA PHE A 5 -1.22 17.55 -12.24
C PHE A 5 -0.97 16.13 -12.72
N GLU A 6 0.30 15.79 -12.86
CA GLU A 6 0.71 14.42 -13.12
C GLU A 6 0.83 13.70 -11.78
N GLU A 7 0.20 12.54 -11.67
CA GLU A 7 0.28 11.63 -10.55
C GLU A 7 0.99 10.36 -11.00
N GLY A 8 1.85 9.81 -10.15
CA GLY A 8 2.59 8.61 -10.51
C GLY A 8 3.02 7.81 -9.28
N LEU A 9 3.40 6.57 -9.53
CA LEU A 9 3.96 5.66 -8.54
C LEU A 9 5.46 5.52 -8.76
N ALA A 10 6.20 5.33 -7.67
CA ALA A 10 7.63 5.12 -7.73
C ALA A 10 8.06 4.05 -6.71
N ILE A 11 9.12 3.32 -7.04
CA ILE A 11 9.84 2.43 -6.13
C ILE A 11 11.32 2.79 -6.24
N LEU A 12 11.93 3.17 -5.13
CA LEU A 12 13.38 3.31 -5.02
C LEU A 12 13.92 2.05 -4.36
N ALA A 13 14.84 1.36 -5.03
CA ALA A 13 15.35 0.10 -4.56
C ALA A 13 16.88 0.16 -4.41
N LYS A 14 17.40 -0.49 -3.36
CA LYS A 14 18.82 -0.77 -3.19
C LYS A 14 19.01 -2.27 -3.40
N GLY A 15 19.51 -2.64 -4.56
CA GLY A 15 19.72 -4.05 -4.93
C GLY A 15 19.63 -4.29 -6.43
N GLU A 16 19.63 -5.56 -6.83
CA GLU A 16 19.51 -5.98 -8.22
C GLU A 16 18.05 -5.96 -8.65
N VAL A 17 17.69 -5.02 -9.52
CA VAL A 17 16.38 -4.97 -10.19
C VAL A 17 16.37 -5.97 -11.35
N VAL A 18 15.45 -6.93 -11.33
CA VAL A 18 15.32 -7.99 -12.33
C VAL A 18 14.29 -7.64 -13.39
N ALA A 19 13.15 -7.07 -12.96
CA ALA A 19 12.07 -6.66 -13.85
C ALA A 19 11.33 -5.45 -13.30
N VAL A 20 10.75 -4.66 -14.20
CA VAL A 20 9.84 -3.54 -13.88
C VAL A 20 8.65 -3.64 -14.81
N GLU A 21 7.46 -3.64 -14.24
CA GLU A 21 6.19 -3.74 -14.95
C GLU A 21 5.16 -2.78 -14.36
N ASP A 22 4.19 -2.38 -15.15
CA ASP A 22 3.02 -1.66 -14.66
C ASP A 22 1.73 -2.26 -15.26
N PHE A 23 0.63 -2.19 -14.52
CA PHE A 23 -0.66 -2.68 -14.98
C PHE A 23 -1.81 -1.95 -14.29
N TYR A 24 -3.00 -2.00 -14.88
CA TYR A 24 -4.21 -1.52 -14.23
C TYR A 24 -4.87 -2.62 -13.39
N CYS A 25 -5.13 -2.35 -12.12
CA CYS A 25 -5.91 -3.26 -11.28
C CYS A 25 -7.43 -3.01 -11.38
N THR A 26 -7.84 -1.87 -11.93
CA THR A 26 -9.22 -1.40 -12.07
C THR A 26 -9.86 -1.80 -13.41
N ALA A 27 -11.20 -1.77 -13.48
CA ALA A 27 -11.94 -1.96 -14.74
C ALA A 27 -11.70 -0.78 -15.69
N GLN A 28 -11.65 0.44 -15.15
CA GLN A 28 -11.24 1.62 -15.89
C GLN A 28 -9.72 1.58 -16.14
N GLN A 29 -9.32 1.78 -17.40
CA GLN A 29 -7.91 1.69 -17.81
C GLN A 29 -7.54 2.92 -18.67
N THR A 30 -7.66 4.09 -18.09
CA THR A 30 -7.35 5.36 -18.78
C THR A 30 -6.56 6.29 -17.87
N VAL A 31 -5.62 7.01 -18.43
CA VAL A 31 -4.81 8.00 -17.71
C VAL A 31 -5.56 9.29 -17.34
N THR A 32 -6.81 9.42 -17.79
CA THR A 32 -7.63 10.63 -17.58
C THR A 32 -8.70 10.45 -16.50
N SER A 33 -8.89 9.23 -15.97
CA SER A 33 -9.89 8.96 -14.93
C SER A 33 -9.23 8.77 -13.56
N ILE A 34 -9.79 9.42 -12.56
CA ILE A 34 -9.37 9.24 -11.15
C ILE A 34 -9.69 7.84 -10.63
N GLU A 35 -10.67 7.16 -11.22
CA GLU A 35 -11.02 5.80 -10.84
C GLU A 35 -10.03 4.76 -11.40
N SER A 36 -9.25 5.11 -12.40
CA SER A 36 -8.20 4.24 -12.94
C SER A 36 -7.02 4.15 -11.98
N ARG A 37 -6.72 2.94 -11.51
CA ARG A 37 -5.58 2.70 -10.62
C ARG A 37 -4.56 1.81 -11.31
N LYS A 38 -3.40 2.39 -11.54
CA LYS A 38 -2.24 1.71 -12.08
C LYS A 38 -1.34 1.28 -10.92
N ILE A 39 -0.75 0.12 -11.05
CA ILE A 39 0.17 -0.47 -10.06
C ILE A 39 1.55 -0.52 -10.71
N LEU A 40 2.57 -0.15 -9.97
CA LEU A 40 3.96 -0.35 -10.36
C LEU A 40 4.50 -1.58 -9.63
N LYS A 41 4.99 -2.55 -10.40
CA LYS A 41 5.63 -3.78 -9.88
C LYS A 41 7.13 -3.75 -10.19
N VAL A 42 7.94 -4.08 -9.21
CA VAL A 42 9.39 -4.24 -9.34
C VAL A 42 9.81 -5.56 -8.72
N ASP A 43 10.54 -6.36 -9.50
CA ASP A 43 11.16 -7.60 -9.03
C ASP A 43 12.60 -7.33 -8.61
N LEU A 44 12.90 -7.61 -7.34
CA LEU A 44 14.24 -7.53 -6.81
C LEU A 44 14.80 -8.92 -6.51
N LYS A 45 16.06 -9.14 -6.80
CA LYS A 45 16.78 -10.33 -6.35
C LYS A 45 17.37 -10.08 -4.96
N ILE A 46 16.87 -10.83 -3.98
CA ILE A 46 17.31 -10.77 -2.58
C ILE A 46 17.69 -12.19 -2.16
N ASN A 47 18.93 -12.40 -1.73
CA ASN A 47 19.44 -13.72 -1.27
C ASN A 47 19.15 -14.87 -2.27
N ASN A 48 19.34 -14.61 -3.58
CA ASN A 48 19.03 -15.51 -4.70
C ASN A 48 17.52 -15.86 -4.89
N GLU A 49 16.62 -15.24 -4.16
CA GLU A 49 15.17 -15.33 -4.39
C GLU A 49 14.66 -14.06 -5.08
N ILE A 50 13.60 -14.20 -5.87
CA ILE A 50 12.88 -13.05 -6.42
C ILE A 50 11.81 -12.63 -5.43
N VAL A 51 11.84 -11.34 -5.06
CA VAL A 51 10.81 -10.70 -4.25
C VAL A 51 10.12 -9.64 -5.10
N GLU A 52 8.80 -9.69 -5.16
CA GLU A 52 7.98 -8.78 -5.95
C GLU A 52 7.46 -7.65 -5.06
N PHE A 53 7.77 -6.42 -5.44
CA PHE A 53 7.30 -5.21 -4.74
C PHE A 53 6.27 -4.50 -5.61
N TYR A 54 5.14 -4.15 -5.00
CA TYR A 54 4.04 -3.47 -5.64
C TYR A 54 3.80 -2.13 -4.95
N SER A 55 3.93 -1.02 -5.68
CA SER A 55 3.51 0.30 -5.23
C SER A 55 2.05 0.50 -5.63
N CYS A 56 1.20 0.76 -4.64
CA CYS A 56 -0.25 0.76 -4.76
C CYS A 56 -0.85 2.10 -4.35
N HIS A 57 -1.87 2.56 -5.08
CA HIS A 57 -2.82 3.56 -4.64
C HIS A 57 -4.21 3.10 -5.07
N MET A 58 -4.92 2.44 -4.16
CA MET A 58 -6.22 1.82 -4.45
C MET A 58 -7.36 2.83 -4.45
N ASN A 59 -8.51 2.46 -5.00
CA ASN A 59 -9.71 3.26 -4.92
C ASN A 59 -10.34 3.20 -3.52
N LEU A 60 -11.11 4.24 -3.19
CA LEU A 60 -11.99 4.21 -2.02
C LEU A 60 -12.98 3.03 -2.14
N PRO A 61 -13.33 2.35 -1.02
CA PRO A 61 -14.34 1.28 -1.02
C PRO A 61 -15.71 1.71 -1.56
N THR A 62 -16.00 3.02 -1.55
CA THR A 62 -17.24 3.61 -2.04
C THR A 62 -17.17 4.09 -3.49
N CYS A 63 -16.07 3.84 -4.19
CA CYS A 63 -15.89 4.28 -5.57
C CYS A 63 -16.96 3.67 -6.48
N LYS A 64 -17.72 4.54 -7.16
CA LYS A 64 -18.80 4.08 -8.06
C LYS A 64 -18.22 3.59 -9.39
N GLY A 65 -18.70 2.43 -9.84
CA GLY A 65 -18.28 1.85 -11.11
C GLY A 65 -17.04 0.96 -11.03
N GLU A 66 -16.44 0.82 -9.84
CA GLU A 66 -15.35 -0.10 -9.57
C GLU A 66 -15.75 -1.16 -8.53
N ASP A 67 -15.35 -2.38 -8.76
CA ASP A 67 -15.51 -3.48 -7.82
C ASP A 67 -14.20 -3.67 -7.06
N ILE A 68 -14.19 -3.25 -5.80
CA ILE A 68 -12.99 -3.31 -4.94
C ILE A 68 -12.49 -4.75 -4.77
N ASP A 69 -13.38 -5.73 -4.63
CA ASP A 69 -12.99 -7.13 -4.53
C ASP A 69 -12.32 -7.64 -5.81
N GLN A 70 -12.80 -7.21 -6.96
CA GLN A 70 -12.18 -7.52 -8.24
C GLN A 70 -10.84 -6.81 -8.40
N ASN A 71 -10.76 -5.54 -8.01
CA ASN A 71 -9.51 -4.76 -8.07
C ASN A 71 -8.43 -5.36 -7.18
N LEU A 72 -8.77 -5.78 -5.95
CA LEU A 72 -7.87 -6.50 -5.05
C LEU A 72 -7.45 -7.85 -5.65
N SER A 73 -8.39 -8.57 -6.26
CA SER A 73 -8.09 -9.86 -6.92
C SER A 73 -7.16 -9.68 -8.11
N ASN A 74 -7.36 -8.64 -8.93
CA ASN A 74 -6.49 -8.30 -10.05
C ASN A 74 -5.07 -7.95 -9.58
N LEU A 75 -4.95 -7.20 -8.47
CA LEU A 75 -3.67 -6.86 -7.86
C LEU A 75 -2.94 -8.12 -7.37
N ILE A 76 -3.59 -8.93 -6.54
CA ILE A 76 -2.96 -10.03 -5.81
C ILE A 76 -2.59 -11.18 -6.76
N ASN A 77 -3.41 -11.43 -7.78
CA ASN A 77 -3.24 -12.51 -8.75
C ASN A 77 -2.56 -12.06 -10.04
N TYR A 78 -1.97 -10.86 -10.08
CA TYR A 78 -1.28 -10.38 -11.29
C TYR A 78 -0.19 -11.35 -11.77
N THR A 79 0.56 -11.95 -10.84
CA THR A 79 1.51 -13.02 -11.14
C THR A 79 1.08 -14.33 -10.49
N ASP A 80 1.06 -15.41 -11.27
CA ASP A 80 0.79 -16.77 -10.80
C ASP A 80 2.10 -17.50 -10.47
N ASN A 81 2.77 -17.08 -9.42
CA ASN A 81 4.00 -17.68 -8.94
C ASN A 81 4.01 -17.73 -7.40
N LYS A 82 5.05 -18.38 -6.83
CA LYS A 82 5.21 -18.54 -5.38
C LYS A 82 6.17 -17.54 -4.73
N ASN A 83 6.55 -16.50 -5.46
CA ASN A 83 7.44 -15.47 -4.92
C ASN A 83 6.81 -14.78 -3.70
N LEU A 84 7.65 -14.23 -2.85
CA LEU A 84 7.20 -13.28 -1.84
C LEU A 84 6.71 -12.02 -2.56
N LYS A 85 5.49 -11.61 -2.25
CA LYS A 85 4.88 -10.38 -2.79
C LYS A 85 4.67 -9.41 -1.63
N ILE A 86 5.12 -8.18 -1.83
CA ILE A 86 5.01 -7.08 -0.86
C ILE A 86 4.23 -5.95 -1.54
N PHE A 87 3.05 -5.65 -1.03
CA PHE A 87 2.15 -4.62 -1.52
C PHE A 87 2.22 -3.41 -0.58
N MET A 88 2.61 -2.25 -1.10
CA MET A 88 2.90 -1.05 -0.31
C MET A 88 2.13 0.15 -0.84
N GLY A 89 1.60 0.97 0.04
CA GLY A 89 1.01 2.26 -0.28
C GLY A 89 -0.38 2.48 0.29
N ASP A 90 -1.10 3.42 -0.33
CA ASP A 90 -2.44 3.81 0.09
C ASP A 90 -3.49 2.82 -0.45
N PHE A 91 -4.17 2.12 0.47
CA PHE A 91 -5.27 1.21 0.17
C PHE A 91 -6.64 1.89 0.34
N ASN A 92 -6.67 3.16 0.73
CA ASN A 92 -7.89 3.94 0.93
C ASN A 92 -8.95 3.25 1.81
N THR A 93 -8.52 2.37 2.70
CA THR A 93 -9.36 1.59 3.62
C THR A 93 -8.90 1.85 5.05
N ASP A 94 -9.77 2.41 5.88
CA ASP A 94 -9.40 2.81 7.23
C ASP A 94 -9.46 1.63 8.21
N TYR A 95 -8.28 1.24 8.71
CA TYR A 95 -8.11 0.20 9.72
C TYR A 95 -8.99 0.41 10.97
N PHE A 96 -9.13 1.66 11.42
CA PHE A 96 -9.83 1.96 12.67
C PHE A 96 -11.34 2.04 12.51
N HIS A 97 -11.85 2.49 11.35
CA HIS A 97 -13.26 2.82 11.17
C HIS A 97 -13.96 2.02 10.07
N GLN A 98 -13.21 1.35 9.18
CA GLN A 98 -13.73 0.53 8.09
C GLN A 98 -13.30 -0.94 8.26
N VAL A 99 -13.60 -1.52 9.42
CA VAL A 99 -13.10 -2.84 9.83
C VAL A 99 -13.52 -3.95 8.86
N ASP A 100 -14.72 -3.87 8.30
CA ASP A 100 -15.21 -4.89 7.36
C ASP A 100 -14.49 -4.79 6.01
N ASP A 101 -14.23 -3.60 5.50
CA ASP A 101 -13.45 -3.40 4.28
C ASP A 101 -11.98 -3.82 4.48
N TYR A 102 -11.40 -3.52 5.66
CA TYR A 102 -10.07 -4.01 6.01
C TYR A 102 -10.01 -5.54 6.05
N LYS A 103 -10.99 -6.20 6.66
CA LYS A 103 -11.07 -7.66 6.66
C LYS A 103 -11.16 -8.26 5.26
N ARG A 104 -11.90 -7.61 4.34
CA ARG A 104 -11.97 -8.06 2.93
C ARG A 104 -10.58 -8.14 2.29
N ILE A 105 -9.65 -7.24 2.63
CA ILE A 105 -8.27 -7.30 2.16
C ILE A 105 -7.56 -8.54 2.74
N LEU A 106 -7.69 -8.79 4.03
CA LEU A 106 -7.08 -9.95 4.68
C LEU A 106 -7.66 -11.27 4.18
N ASP A 107 -8.96 -11.33 3.89
CA ASP A 107 -9.66 -12.52 3.37
C ASP A 107 -9.16 -12.94 1.97
N LYS A 108 -8.47 -12.03 1.25
CA LYS A 108 -7.76 -12.37 0.01
C LYS A 108 -6.42 -13.11 0.25
N GLY A 109 -6.10 -13.45 1.50
CA GLY A 109 -4.88 -14.17 1.88
C GLY A 109 -3.66 -13.28 2.13
N LEU A 110 -3.87 -11.99 2.35
CA LEU A 110 -2.81 -11.05 2.73
C LEU A 110 -2.64 -10.97 4.24
N TYR A 111 -1.43 -10.66 4.66
CA TYR A 111 -1.06 -10.40 6.05
C TYR A 111 -0.60 -8.96 6.19
N ASP A 112 -1.17 -8.21 7.13
CA ASP A 112 -0.70 -6.87 7.47
C ASP A 112 0.57 -6.96 8.31
N THR A 113 1.66 -6.37 7.85
CA THR A 113 2.92 -6.33 8.59
C THR A 113 2.80 -5.56 9.91
N TYR A 114 1.91 -4.56 9.97
CA TYR A 114 1.60 -3.85 11.21
C TYR A 114 1.04 -4.81 12.28
N GLU A 115 0.12 -5.70 11.91
CA GLU A 115 -0.44 -6.68 12.85
C GLU A 115 0.59 -7.75 13.28
N LEU A 116 1.52 -8.10 12.40
CA LEU A 116 2.55 -9.10 12.67
C LEU A 116 3.74 -8.54 13.47
N ALA A 117 3.93 -7.23 13.52
CA ALA A 117 5.12 -6.61 14.07
C ALA A 117 5.27 -6.87 15.59
N GLU A 118 6.49 -7.26 15.99
CA GLU A 118 6.88 -7.42 17.40
C GLU A 118 6.84 -6.07 18.13
N LYS A 119 7.26 -4.99 17.44
CA LYS A 119 7.18 -3.60 17.91
C LYS A 119 6.46 -2.74 16.91
N LYS A 120 5.53 -1.94 17.37
CA LYS A 120 4.76 -1.01 16.55
C LYS A 120 4.30 0.19 17.37
N ASP A 121 4.00 1.28 16.69
CA ASP A 121 3.37 2.47 17.25
C ASP A 121 1.83 2.46 17.06
N GLY A 122 1.20 3.64 17.04
CA GLY A 122 -0.25 3.77 16.84
C GLY A 122 -0.73 3.51 15.42
N GLY A 123 0.16 3.42 14.42
CA GLY A 123 -0.17 3.12 13.02
C GLY A 123 -0.95 4.21 12.28
N VAL A 124 -1.01 5.42 12.80
CA VAL A 124 -1.78 6.53 12.21
C VAL A 124 -1.02 7.11 11.02
N THR A 125 -1.54 6.91 9.81
CA THR A 125 -0.91 7.46 8.60
C THR A 125 -1.54 8.77 8.15
N VAL A 126 -2.74 9.11 8.62
CA VAL A 126 -3.39 10.40 8.37
C VAL A 126 -3.87 10.99 9.68
N TYR A 127 -3.30 12.16 10.05
CA TYR A 127 -3.79 12.90 11.21
C TYR A 127 -4.99 13.78 10.84
N LYS A 128 -5.89 13.97 11.79
CA LYS A 128 -6.93 15.00 11.65
C LYS A 128 -6.28 16.39 11.56
N ASN A 129 -6.86 17.26 10.76
CA ASN A 129 -6.41 18.65 10.56
C ASN A 129 -5.02 18.79 9.89
N ILE A 130 -4.48 17.72 9.29
CA ILE A 130 -3.33 17.86 8.41
C ILE A 130 -3.78 18.48 7.08
N SER A 131 -2.89 19.16 6.37
CA SER A 131 -3.19 19.75 5.06
C SER A 131 -3.74 18.69 4.10
N GLY A 132 -4.87 18.98 3.47
CA GLY A 132 -5.63 18.02 2.64
C GLY A 132 -6.70 17.22 3.41
N TRP A 133 -6.66 17.26 4.75
CA TRP A 133 -7.59 16.53 5.64
C TRP A 133 -8.18 17.44 6.74
N GLU A 134 -8.33 18.73 6.45
CA GLU A 134 -8.79 19.75 7.41
C GLU A 134 -10.16 19.42 8.01
N ASP A 135 -11.05 18.80 7.21
CA ASP A 135 -12.38 18.39 7.61
C ASP A 135 -12.44 16.97 8.22
N SER A 136 -11.30 16.29 8.36
CA SER A 136 -11.28 14.94 8.92
C SER A 136 -11.60 14.98 10.42
N MET A 137 -12.64 14.26 10.81
CA MET A 137 -13.07 14.20 12.21
C MET A 137 -12.20 13.27 13.08
N CYS A 138 -11.40 12.41 12.47
CA CYS A 138 -10.61 11.39 13.16
C CYS A 138 -9.29 11.09 12.45
N GLN A 139 -8.37 10.53 13.20
CA GLN A 139 -7.14 9.94 12.67
C GLN A 139 -7.45 8.66 11.92
N LYS A 140 -6.66 8.34 10.89
CA LYS A 140 -6.86 7.16 10.04
C LYS A 140 -5.55 6.40 9.82
N LYS A 141 -5.68 5.11 9.51
CA LYS A 141 -4.63 4.30 8.90
C LYS A 141 -5.15 3.85 7.54
N LEU A 142 -4.60 4.44 6.48
CA LEU A 142 -4.96 4.17 5.08
C LEU A 142 -3.81 3.48 4.33
N ASP A 143 -2.58 3.68 4.82
CA ASP A 143 -1.37 3.16 4.21
C ASP A 143 -0.93 1.87 4.88
N TYR A 144 -0.46 0.94 4.07
CA TYR A 144 -0.13 -0.41 4.52
C TYR A 144 1.10 -0.97 3.81
N VAL A 145 1.69 -1.96 4.46
CA VAL A 145 2.58 -2.94 3.84
C VAL A 145 1.97 -4.32 4.07
N PHE A 146 1.36 -4.89 3.04
CA PHE A 146 0.83 -6.25 3.07
C PHE A 146 1.80 -7.24 2.42
N ILE A 147 1.77 -8.48 2.89
CA ILE A 147 2.56 -9.59 2.36
C ILE A 147 1.68 -10.80 2.08
N ASN A 148 2.02 -11.60 1.05
CA ASN A 148 1.23 -12.77 0.63
C ASN A 148 1.51 -14.03 1.44
N ARG A 149 2.46 -14.01 2.35
CA ARG A 149 2.76 -15.12 3.28
C ARG A 149 3.26 -14.56 4.61
N LYS A 150 2.98 -15.27 5.69
CA LYS A 150 3.39 -14.86 7.03
C LYS A 150 4.91 -14.89 7.16
N LEU A 151 5.49 -13.76 7.59
CA LEU A 151 6.90 -13.58 7.90
C LEU A 151 7.06 -13.07 9.33
N ASP A 152 8.27 -13.15 9.85
CA ASP A 152 8.63 -12.48 11.10
C ASP A 152 8.86 -11.00 10.81
N VAL A 153 8.01 -10.15 11.36
CA VAL A 153 8.10 -8.69 11.26
C VAL A 153 8.65 -8.15 12.57
N LYS A 154 9.79 -7.50 12.53
CA LYS A 154 10.43 -6.96 13.72
C LYS A 154 9.79 -5.67 14.17
N GLU A 155 9.61 -4.75 13.24
CA GLU A 155 9.13 -3.40 13.55
C GLU A 155 8.21 -2.87 12.44
N SER A 156 7.21 -2.10 12.84
CA SER A 156 6.35 -1.31 11.94
C SER A 156 6.05 0.02 12.61
N PHE A 157 6.61 1.09 12.09
CA PHE A 157 6.49 2.44 12.64
C PHE A 157 6.02 3.44 11.59
N VAL A 158 5.29 4.44 12.07
CA VAL A 158 4.95 5.64 11.29
C VAL A 158 6.13 6.59 11.28
N ILE A 159 6.49 7.10 10.11
CA ILE A 159 7.57 8.07 9.91
C ILE A 159 7.05 9.31 9.19
N PHE A 160 7.82 10.41 9.22
CA PHE A 160 7.43 11.73 8.69
C PHE A 160 6.20 12.33 9.39
N ASN A 161 6.14 12.18 10.72
CA ASN A 161 5.02 12.56 11.58
C ASN A 161 5.37 13.67 12.58
N ASP A 162 6.47 14.40 12.37
CA ASP A 162 7.13 15.39 13.21
C ASP A 162 7.80 14.84 14.49
N ASP A 163 7.54 13.60 14.89
CA ASP A 163 8.22 12.98 16.04
C ASP A 163 9.62 12.46 15.66
N ASN A 164 9.76 11.93 14.44
CA ASN A 164 11.03 11.39 13.95
C ASN A 164 11.61 12.16 12.75
N TYR A 165 10.79 12.48 11.76
CA TYR A 165 11.15 13.29 10.60
C TYR A 165 10.05 14.32 10.33
N PRO A 166 10.39 15.49 9.72
CA PRO A 166 9.40 16.51 9.37
C PRO A 166 8.29 15.95 8.49
N ILE A 167 7.06 16.45 8.68
CA ILE A 167 5.92 16.15 7.79
C ILE A 167 6.23 16.68 6.38
N ILE A 168 6.09 15.83 5.37
CA ILE A 168 6.39 16.15 3.97
C ILE A 168 5.19 15.90 3.02
N SER A 169 4.10 15.34 3.53
CA SER A 169 2.91 14.96 2.77
C SER A 169 1.68 15.06 3.67
N ASP A 170 0.50 15.01 3.09
CA ASP A 170 -0.79 14.82 3.78
C ASP A 170 -0.99 13.40 4.32
N HIS A 171 -0.11 12.46 3.97
CA HIS A 171 0.05 11.16 4.59
C HIS A 171 1.43 11.03 5.24
N ASN A 172 1.48 10.36 6.38
CA ASN A 172 2.74 9.92 7.00
C ASN A 172 3.26 8.67 6.28
N GLY A 173 4.57 8.45 6.31
CA GLY A 173 5.20 7.24 5.80
C GLY A 173 5.08 6.05 6.75
N LEU A 174 5.35 4.86 6.24
CA LEU A 174 5.54 3.64 7.03
C LEU A 174 6.96 3.09 6.85
N GLU A 175 7.58 2.70 7.95
CA GLU A 175 8.83 1.93 7.96
C GLU A 175 8.55 0.54 8.54
N VAL A 176 8.90 -0.50 7.77
CA VAL A 176 8.71 -1.90 8.18
C VAL A 176 10.03 -2.64 8.08
N THR A 177 10.41 -3.30 9.18
CA THR A 177 11.60 -4.17 9.24
C THR A 177 11.16 -5.63 9.26
N LEU A 178 11.48 -6.37 8.19
CA LEU A 178 11.31 -7.81 8.11
C LEU A 178 12.57 -8.50 8.63
N ALA A 179 12.41 -9.64 9.32
CA ALA A 179 13.58 -10.45 9.74
C ALA A 179 14.24 -11.10 8.52
N GLU A 180 15.55 -11.08 8.49
CA GLU A 180 16.32 -11.95 7.58
C GLU A 180 16.10 -13.42 7.96
N LYS A 181 15.97 -14.30 6.96
CA LYS A 181 15.96 -15.75 7.16
C LYS A 181 17.36 -16.32 7.01
#